data_6a5d9d51899e90b1e8c00d0d629d1034
#
_entry.id   6a5d9d51899e90b1e8c00d0d629d1034
#
_cell.length_a   1.000
_cell.length_b   1.000
_cell.length_c   1.000
_cell.angle_alpha   90.00
_cell.angle_beta   90.00
_cell.angle_gamma   90.00
#
_symmetry.space_group_name_H-M   'P 1'
#
loop_
_entity.id
_entity.type
_entity.pdbx_description
1 polymer ?
#
loop_
_entity_poly.entity_id
_entity_poly.type
_entity_poly.pdbx_seq_one_letter_code
_entity_poly.pdbx_strand_id
1 'polypeptide(L)'
;MPGNVFNTNILFHIASADRMKADRAKAIISDGGVLSVQVLNEVANVARRRMRMTWPDTHAFLSTLRGLLTVQAITVGTHETGLAFAERYNLFTDDAMIAASALHADCGTLWTEDMQHDMLLDERLRTANPFRITSWC
;
A
#
# COMPACT_ATOMS: atom_id res chain seq x y z
N MET A 1 2.54 -5.54 -18.05
CA MET A 1 3.37 -4.96 -16.97
C MET A 1 2.73 -5.22 -15.64
N PRO A 2 3.48 -5.73 -14.71
CA PRO A 2 2.96 -5.89 -13.36
C PRO A 2 2.63 -4.52 -12.77
N GLY A 3 1.48 -4.45 -12.12
CA GLY A 3 1.03 -3.22 -11.51
C GLY A 3 1.64 -2.96 -10.15
N ASN A 4 1.20 -1.89 -9.54
CA ASN A 4 1.66 -1.43 -8.23
C ASN A 4 0.54 -1.55 -7.20
N VAL A 5 0.91 -1.90 -5.97
CA VAL A 5 0.04 -1.86 -4.80
C VAL A 5 0.69 -0.97 -3.76
N PHE A 6 -0.11 -0.24 -2.99
CA PHE A 6 0.40 0.71 -2.02
C PHE A 6 -0.06 0.33 -0.62
N ASN A 7 0.87 0.34 0.33
CA ASN A 7 0.54 0.22 1.74
C ASN A 7 0.00 1.57 2.25
N THR A 8 -0.70 1.52 3.37
CA THR A 8 -1.37 2.68 3.97
C THR A 8 -0.43 3.87 4.18
N ASN A 9 0.76 3.63 4.70
CA ASN A 9 1.71 4.70 5.02
C ASN A 9 2.11 5.53 3.80
N ILE A 10 2.22 4.89 2.64
CA ILE A 10 2.61 5.58 1.41
C ILE A 10 1.57 6.64 1.03
N LEU A 11 0.28 6.31 1.21
CA LEU A 11 -0.81 7.20 0.81
C LEU A 11 -0.84 8.49 1.61
N PHE A 12 -0.46 8.43 2.88
CA PHE A 12 -0.45 9.62 3.73
C PHE A 12 0.70 10.57 3.39
N HIS A 13 1.74 10.10 2.73
CA HIS A 13 2.84 10.97 2.33
C HIS A 13 2.43 11.99 1.27
N ILE A 14 1.32 11.79 0.58
CA ILE A 14 0.79 12.78 -0.37
C ILE A 14 0.60 14.13 0.31
N ALA A 15 0.17 14.12 1.56
CA ALA A 15 -0.09 15.32 2.35
C ALA A 15 1.05 15.65 3.31
N SER A 16 2.22 15.04 3.14
CA SER A 16 3.35 15.23 4.04
C SER A 16 3.92 16.64 3.94
N ALA A 17 4.38 17.16 5.07
CA ALA A 17 5.15 18.41 5.11
C ALA A 17 6.53 18.23 4.51
N ASP A 18 7.03 17.01 4.46
CA ASP A 18 8.28 16.68 3.77
C ASP A 18 7.99 16.65 2.27
N ARG A 19 8.49 17.68 1.59
CA ARG A 19 8.18 17.90 0.18
C ARG A 19 8.69 16.79 -0.72
N MET A 20 9.87 16.25 -0.41
CA MET A 20 10.44 15.17 -1.21
C MET A 20 9.59 13.91 -1.11
N LYS A 21 9.12 13.59 0.10
CA LYS A 21 8.25 12.43 0.29
C LYS A 21 6.90 12.62 -0.38
N ALA A 22 6.31 13.81 -0.24
CA ALA A 22 5.02 14.11 -0.87
C ALA A 22 5.13 13.99 -2.40
N ASP A 23 6.16 14.57 -2.99
CA ASP A 23 6.37 14.55 -4.44
C ASP A 23 6.62 13.12 -4.94
N ARG A 24 7.41 12.35 -4.21
CA ARG A 24 7.69 10.96 -4.57
C ARG A 24 6.43 10.11 -4.51
N ALA A 25 5.65 10.25 -3.43
CA ALA A 25 4.39 9.53 -3.27
C ALA A 25 3.42 9.87 -4.39
N LYS A 26 3.28 11.14 -4.72
CA LYS A 26 2.42 11.56 -5.81
C LYS A 26 2.87 10.98 -7.15
N ALA A 27 4.17 10.93 -7.38
CA ALA A 27 4.71 10.41 -8.62
C ALA A 27 4.37 8.93 -8.81
N ILE A 28 4.58 8.10 -7.78
CA ILE A 28 4.31 6.67 -7.90
C ILE A 28 2.81 6.38 -7.96
N ILE A 29 1.99 7.15 -7.25
CA ILE A 29 0.54 6.97 -7.27
C ILE A 29 -0.04 7.40 -8.62
N SER A 30 0.53 8.42 -9.24
CA SER A 30 0.03 8.90 -10.54
C SER A 30 0.22 7.88 -11.66
N ASP A 31 1.12 6.92 -11.49
CA ASP A 31 1.27 5.82 -12.45
C ASP A 31 0.14 4.80 -12.34
N GLY A 32 -0.76 4.98 -11.38
CA GLY A 32 -1.87 4.07 -11.16
C GLY A 32 -1.48 2.88 -10.32
N GLY A 33 -2.43 2.01 -10.09
CA GLY A 33 -2.21 0.81 -9.32
C GLY A 33 -3.46 0.35 -8.60
N VAL A 34 -3.25 -0.46 -7.58
CA VAL A 34 -4.31 -1.15 -6.85
C VAL A 34 -4.22 -0.84 -5.37
N LEU A 35 -5.39 -0.67 -4.74
CA LEU A 35 -5.52 -0.60 -3.28
C LEU A 35 -6.37 -1.76 -2.80
N SER A 36 -5.97 -2.42 -1.72
CA SER A 36 -6.86 -3.38 -1.08
C SER A 36 -7.89 -2.65 -0.23
N VAL A 37 -9.05 -3.27 -0.04
CA VAL A 37 -10.07 -2.75 0.87
C VAL A 37 -9.50 -2.60 2.29
N GLN A 38 -8.60 -3.50 2.71
CA GLN A 38 -7.92 -3.38 3.99
C GLN A 38 -7.21 -2.03 4.13
N VAL A 39 -6.49 -1.62 3.09
CA VAL A 39 -5.77 -0.34 3.11
C VAL A 39 -6.75 0.82 3.19
N LEU A 40 -7.87 0.77 2.46
CA LEU A 40 -8.90 1.80 2.58
C LEU A 40 -9.41 1.92 4.01
N ASN A 41 -9.64 0.80 4.68
CA ASN A 41 -10.11 0.80 6.07
C ASN A 41 -9.05 1.36 7.01
N GLU A 42 -7.79 1.02 6.80
CA GLU A 42 -6.68 1.56 7.59
C GLU A 42 -6.53 3.06 7.39
N VAL A 43 -6.65 3.53 6.15
CA VAL A 43 -6.63 4.96 5.84
C VAL A 43 -7.74 5.69 6.57
N ALA A 44 -8.96 5.16 6.52
CA ALA A 44 -10.10 5.75 7.23
C ALA A 44 -9.82 5.85 8.74
N ASN A 45 -9.29 4.80 9.31
CA ASN A 45 -9.00 4.75 10.74
C ASN A 45 -7.91 5.76 11.14
N VAL A 46 -6.83 5.83 10.38
CA VAL A 46 -5.74 6.78 10.65
C VAL A 46 -6.22 8.21 10.47
N ALA A 47 -6.96 8.48 9.40
CA ALA A 47 -7.50 9.82 9.13
C ALA A 47 -8.36 10.31 10.30
N ARG A 48 -9.23 9.45 10.81
CA ARG A 48 -10.13 9.81 11.90
C ARG A 48 -9.42 9.89 13.25
N ARG A 49 -8.58 8.93 13.57
CA ARG A 49 -8.03 8.78 14.92
C ARG A 49 -6.73 9.54 15.14
N ARG A 50 -5.84 9.53 14.16
CA ARG A 50 -4.52 10.17 14.30
C ARG A 50 -4.51 11.58 13.75
N MET A 51 -5.09 11.77 12.57
CA MET A 51 -5.06 13.06 11.89
C MET A 51 -6.25 13.93 12.28
N ARG A 52 -7.22 13.35 12.97
CA ARG A 52 -8.41 14.05 13.46
C ARG A 52 -9.18 14.76 12.34
N MET A 53 -9.19 14.15 11.18
CA MET A 53 -9.95 14.69 10.05
C MET A 53 -11.45 14.59 10.32
N THR A 54 -12.19 15.56 9.83
CA THR A 54 -13.66 15.49 9.90
C THR A 54 -14.15 14.33 9.02
N TRP A 55 -15.38 13.89 9.24
CA TRP A 55 -15.97 12.89 8.37
C TRP A 55 -16.04 13.35 6.92
N PRO A 56 -16.49 14.59 6.61
CA PRO A 56 -16.46 15.05 5.22
C PRO A 56 -15.08 15.00 4.59
N ASP A 57 -14.03 15.40 5.32
CA ASP A 57 -12.67 15.37 4.79
C ASP A 57 -12.17 13.93 4.61
N THR A 58 -12.52 13.05 5.54
CA THR A 58 -12.16 11.62 5.44
C THR A 58 -12.80 11.00 4.20
N HIS A 59 -14.10 11.25 3.98
CA HIS A 59 -14.78 10.76 2.79
C HIS A 59 -14.17 11.31 1.50
N ALA A 60 -13.82 12.59 1.50
CA ALA A 60 -13.20 13.23 0.34
C ALA A 60 -11.85 12.59 0.00
N PHE A 61 -11.03 12.34 1.02
CA PHE A 61 -9.73 11.70 0.83
C PHE A 61 -9.89 10.28 0.26
N LEU A 62 -10.78 9.49 0.87
CA LEU A 62 -11.03 8.13 0.40
C LEU A 62 -11.58 8.11 -1.03
N SER A 63 -12.48 9.04 -1.36
CA SER A 63 -13.01 9.16 -2.72
C SER A 63 -11.93 9.50 -3.72
N THR A 64 -11.00 10.36 -3.36
CA THR A 64 -9.88 10.71 -4.21
C THR A 64 -9.02 9.49 -4.50
N LEU A 65 -8.69 8.72 -3.47
CA LEU A 65 -7.91 7.49 -3.64
C LEU A 65 -8.62 6.49 -4.53
N ARG A 66 -9.91 6.30 -4.32
CA ARG A 66 -10.73 5.39 -5.13
C ARG A 66 -10.86 5.85 -6.58
N GLY A 67 -10.77 7.14 -6.81
CA GLY A 67 -10.79 7.69 -8.17
C GLY A 67 -9.47 7.50 -8.91
N LEU A 68 -8.36 7.43 -8.17
CA LEU A 68 -7.03 7.30 -8.75
C LEU A 68 -6.61 5.84 -8.92
N LEU A 69 -7.09 4.93 -8.09
CA LEU A 69 -6.59 3.57 -7.99
C LEU A 69 -7.74 2.57 -8.07
N THR A 70 -7.44 1.37 -8.54
CA THR A 70 -8.40 0.28 -8.57
C THR A 70 -8.45 -0.41 -7.21
N VAL A 71 -9.65 -0.68 -6.71
CA VAL A 71 -9.82 -1.30 -5.41
C VAL A 71 -9.93 -2.82 -5.56
N GLN A 72 -9.12 -3.54 -4.79
CA GLN A 72 -9.11 -5.00 -4.77
C GLN A 72 -9.87 -5.49 -3.52
N ALA A 73 -10.84 -6.36 -3.74
CA ALA A 73 -11.62 -6.94 -2.64
C ALA A 73 -10.78 -7.87 -1.78
N ILE A 74 -11.12 -7.97 -0.51
CA ILE A 74 -10.54 -8.95 0.41
C ILE A 74 -11.43 -10.19 0.36
N THR A 75 -10.81 -11.34 0.16
CA THR A 75 -11.53 -12.62 0.10
C THR A 75 -10.95 -13.61 1.10
N VAL A 76 -11.62 -14.75 1.27
CA VAL A 76 -11.07 -15.84 2.08
C VAL A 76 -9.74 -16.32 1.48
N GLY A 77 -9.63 -16.31 0.15
CA GLY A 77 -8.38 -16.65 -0.52
C GLY A 77 -7.25 -15.68 -0.16
N THR A 78 -7.54 -14.39 -0.04
CA THR A 78 -6.57 -13.39 0.43
C THR A 78 -6.09 -13.75 1.84
N HIS A 79 -7.01 -14.10 2.71
CA HIS A 79 -6.69 -14.50 4.08
C HIS A 79 -5.74 -15.70 4.11
N GLU A 80 -6.07 -16.73 3.34
CA GLU A 80 -5.26 -17.96 3.30
C GLU A 80 -3.85 -17.68 2.77
N THR A 81 -3.74 -16.96 1.67
CA THR A 81 -2.45 -16.58 1.11
C THR A 81 -1.66 -15.69 2.07
N GLY A 82 -2.35 -14.77 2.72
CA GLY A 82 -1.73 -13.87 3.70
C GLY A 82 -1.14 -14.62 4.88
N LEU A 83 -1.86 -15.60 5.43
CA LEU A 83 -1.34 -16.41 6.53
C LEU A 83 -0.10 -17.21 6.10
N ALA A 84 -0.13 -17.77 4.90
CA ALA A 84 1.03 -18.48 4.36
C ALA A 84 2.24 -17.56 4.25
N PHE A 85 2.03 -16.32 3.79
CA PHE A 85 3.11 -15.34 3.70
C PHE A 85 3.62 -14.91 5.08
N ALA A 86 2.72 -14.71 6.03
CA ALA A 86 3.11 -14.34 7.39
C ALA A 86 4.03 -15.41 7.99
N GLU A 87 3.69 -16.66 7.82
CA GLU A 87 4.48 -17.77 8.32
C GLU A 87 5.81 -17.92 7.57
N ARG A 88 5.74 -17.92 6.24
CA ARG A 88 6.92 -18.19 5.39
C ARG A 88 7.96 -17.10 5.46
N TYR A 89 7.52 -15.83 5.50
CA TYR A 89 8.42 -14.68 5.45
C TYR A 89 8.51 -13.92 6.76
N ASN A 90 7.89 -14.46 7.82
CA ASN A 90 7.89 -13.84 9.15
C ASN A 90 7.38 -12.39 9.11
N LEU A 91 6.25 -12.18 8.48
CA LEU A 91 5.62 -10.88 8.37
C LEU A 91 4.50 -10.72 9.39
N PHE A 92 4.24 -9.48 9.79
CA PHE A 92 3.02 -9.19 10.52
C PHE A 92 1.82 -9.52 9.64
N THR A 93 0.74 -9.99 10.28
CA THR A 93 -0.45 -10.43 9.55
C THR A 93 -1.01 -9.34 8.63
N ASP A 94 -1.07 -8.10 9.11
CA ASP A 94 -1.61 -6.99 8.31
C ASP A 94 -0.81 -6.77 7.04
N ASP A 95 0.53 -6.76 7.15
CA ASP A 95 1.41 -6.60 6.00
C ASP A 95 1.29 -7.78 5.05
N ALA A 96 1.21 -8.97 5.59
CA ALA A 96 1.07 -10.19 4.79
C ALA A 96 -0.23 -10.20 3.99
N MET A 97 -1.32 -9.69 4.58
CA MET A 97 -2.60 -9.59 3.87
C MET A 97 -2.55 -8.61 2.72
N ILE A 98 -1.84 -7.49 2.89
CA ILE A 98 -1.65 -6.52 1.81
C ILE A 98 -0.83 -7.15 0.69
N ALA A 99 0.22 -7.89 1.04
CA ALA A 99 1.04 -8.60 0.06
C ALA A 99 0.22 -9.65 -0.70
N ALA A 100 -0.65 -10.37 0.00
CA ALA A 100 -1.54 -11.35 -0.62
C ALA A 100 -2.48 -10.68 -1.61
N SER A 101 -3.04 -9.53 -1.24
CA SER A 101 -3.90 -8.76 -2.15
C SER A 101 -3.15 -8.35 -3.41
N ALA A 102 -1.90 -7.91 -3.25
CA ALA A 102 -1.07 -7.53 -4.38
C ALA A 102 -0.83 -8.71 -5.33
N LEU A 103 -0.54 -9.88 -4.76
CA LEU A 103 -0.33 -11.08 -5.56
C LEU A 103 -1.59 -11.47 -6.32
N HIS A 104 -2.74 -11.43 -5.65
CA HIS A 104 -4.03 -11.80 -6.27
C HIS A 104 -4.46 -10.80 -7.35
N ALA A 105 -3.96 -9.57 -7.28
CA ALA A 105 -4.20 -8.56 -8.31
C ALA A 105 -3.16 -8.62 -9.43
N ASP A 106 -2.29 -9.61 -9.43
CA ASP A 106 -1.21 -9.79 -10.40
C ASP A 106 -0.26 -8.59 -10.47
N CYS A 107 -0.06 -7.93 -9.33
CA CYS A 107 0.87 -6.81 -9.24
C CYS A 107 2.28 -7.31 -8.95
N GLY A 108 3.27 -6.59 -9.46
CA GLY A 108 4.68 -6.96 -9.30
C GLY A 108 5.40 -6.19 -8.21
N THR A 109 4.83 -5.06 -7.77
CA THR A 109 5.48 -4.19 -6.78
C THR A 109 4.50 -3.80 -5.68
N LEU A 110 4.94 -3.98 -4.43
CA LEU A 110 4.25 -3.47 -3.25
C LEU A 110 5.09 -2.35 -2.65
N TRP A 111 4.57 -1.13 -2.74
CA TRP A 111 5.23 0.04 -2.17
C TRP A 111 4.89 0.15 -0.68
N THR A 112 5.91 0.10 0.16
CA THR A 112 5.73 0.09 1.62
C THR A 112 7.00 0.57 2.32
N GLU A 113 6.83 1.25 3.46
CA GLU A 113 7.93 1.59 4.35
C GLU A 113 8.10 0.58 5.48
N ASP A 114 7.09 -0.25 5.72
CA ASP A 114 7.03 -1.13 6.90
C ASP A 114 7.71 -2.47 6.69
N MET A 115 7.91 -2.87 5.46
CA MET A 115 8.53 -4.15 5.13
C MET A 115 9.94 -3.93 4.62
N GLN A 116 10.75 -4.98 4.70
CA GLN A 116 12.12 -4.91 4.17
C GLN A 116 12.08 -4.49 2.70
N HIS A 117 12.94 -3.55 2.35
CA HIS A 117 13.07 -3.11 0.96
C HIS A 117 13.65 -4.22 0.09
N ASP A 118 13.11 -4.33 -1.12
CA ASP A 118 13.61 -5.26 -2.15
C ASP A 118 13.51 -6.73 -1.76
N MET A 119 12.46 -7.07 -0.99
CA MET A 119 12.14 -8.45 -0.66
C MET A 119 11.30 -9.05 -1.79
N LEU A 120 11.64 -10.25 -2.22
CA LEU A 120 10.88 -10.95 -3.25
C LEU A 120 9.98 -12.01 -2.61
N LEU A 121 8.67 -11.84 -2.77
CA LEU A 121 7.67 -12.73 -2.21
C LEU A 121 7.10 -13.62 -3.31
N ASP A 122 7.08 -14.92 -3.05
CA ASP A 122 6.56 -15.92 -3.97
C ASP A 122 7.15 -15.79 -5.39
N GLU A 123 8.40 -15.35 -5.46
CA GLU A 123 9.16 -15.18 -6.71
C GLU A 123 8.50 -14.22 -7.71
N ARG A 124 7.49 -13.47 -7.29
CA ARG A 124 6.67 -12.63 -8.18
C ARG A 124 6.46 -11.21 -7.71
N LEU A 125 6.38 -11.00 -6.39
CA LEU A 125 6.03 -9.70 -5.82
C LEU A 125 7.24 -9.12 -5.10
N ARG A 126 7.65 -7.94 -5.51
CA ARG A 126 8.77 -7.25 -4.89
C ARG A 126 8.30 -6.11 -4.01
N THR A 127 8.79 -6.07 -2.78
CA THR A 127 8.56 -4.93 -1.90
C THR A 127 9.54 -3.81 -2.23
N ALA A 128 9.08 -2.56 -2.11
CA ALA A 128 9.95 -1.42 -2.37
C ALA A 128 9.58 -0.26 -1.45
N ASN A 129 10.59 0.36 -0.86
CA ASN A 129 10.43 1.60 -0.11
C ASN A 129 10.71 2.75 -1.07
N PRO A 130 9.70 3.59 -1.41
CA PRO A 130 9.87 4.63 -2.42
C PRO A 130 10.75 5.78 -1.95
N PHE A 131 11.00 5.86 -0.65
CA PHE A 131 11.79 6.94 -0.05
C PHE A 131 13.23 6.51 0.22
N ARG A 132 13.52 5.25 -0.03
CA ARG A 132 14.88 4.77 0.13
C ARG A 132 15.70 5.29 -1.04
N ILE A 133 16.63 6.17 -0.72
CA ILE A 133 17.51 6.72 -1.72
C ILE A 133 18.47 5.64 -2.15
N THR A 134 18.56 5.50 -3.43
CA THR A 134 19.33 4.42 -3.99
C THR A 134 20.63 4.96 -4.51
N SER A 135 21.69 4.26 -4.17
CA SER A 135 23.03 4.67 -4.55
C SER A 135 23.30 4.52 -6.04
N TRP A 136 22.41 3.86 -6.74
CA TRP A 136 22.57 3.66 -8.17
C TRP A 136 21.98 4.77 -9.03
N CYS A 137 21.43 5.77 -8.42
CA CYS A 137 20.90 6.91 -9.16
C CYS A 137 22.00 7.59 -9.95
#